data_debf78114b0a212a6ebe3bc8adecb1c8
#
_entry.id   debf78114b0a212a6ebe3bc8adecb1c8
#
_cell.length_a   1.000
_cell.length_b   1.000
_cell.length_c   1.000
_cell.angle_alpha   90.00
_cell.angle_beta   90.00
_cell.angle_gamma   90.00
#
_symmetry.space_group_name_H-M   'P 1'
#
loop_
_entity.id
_entity.type
_entity.pdbx_description
1 polymer ?
#
loop_
_entity_poly.entity_id
_entity_poly.type
_entity_poly.pdbx_seq_one_letter_code
_entity_poly.pdbx_strand_id
1 'polypeptide(L)'
;MAKLAKVTIEGISPLSFSRHYTDSVEKLPKESAKDYESRTWRNRLHVNDDGFVFIPPMAFKNALSEIAKYLSVQIPGKGKATYTKHFEAGILVVDPVILPVKAEDVKGEWLFVPASGKRGDGKRVSKCFPVIPIGWSGIVEAHIIDSTITRDIFEQHMREAGSFIGGKTAYGPAFY
;
A
#
# COMPACT_ATOMS: atom_id res chain seq x y z
N MET A 1 -10.41 -14.68 -22.29
CA MET A 1 -9.11 -13.97 -22.40
C MET A 1 -8.97 -13.02 -21.23
N ALA A 2 -7.80 -12.95 -20.65
CA ALA A 2 -7.52 -11.94 -19.62
C ALA A 2 -7.55 -10.53 -20.25
N LYS A 3 -8.07 -9.56 -19.53
CA LYS A 3 -8.09 -8.15 -19.93
C LYS A 3 -7.04 -7.42 -19.11
N LEU A 4 -6.29 -6.51 -19.74
CA LEU A 4 -5.35 -5.64 -19.06
C LEU A 4 -6.03 -4.28 -18.79
N ALA A 5 -6.07 -3.88 -17.54
CA ALA A 5 -6.49 -2.54 -17.12
C ALA A 5 -5.26 -1.74 -16.67
N LYS A 6 -5.09 -0.56 -17.23
CA LYS A 6 -4.09 0.42 -16.81
C LYS A 6 -4.80 1.59 -16.17
N VAL A 7 -4.45 1.88 -14.93
CA VAL A 7 -5.09 2.92 -14.13
C VAL A 7 -4.03 3.90 -13.63
N THR A 8 -4.15 5.16 -13.99
CA THR A 8 -3.35 6.22 -13.38
C THR A 8 -3.94 6.55 -12.03
N ILE A 9 -3.10 6.57 -11.02
CA ILE A 9 -3.48 6.94 -9.64
C ILE A 9 -2.69 8.17 -9.20
N GLU A 10 -3.31 8.96 -8.34
CA GLU A 10 -2.70 10.13 -7.71
C GLU A 10 -2.94 10.09 -6.21
N GLY A 11 -1.93 10.44 -5.43
CA GLY A 11 -2.00 10.47 -3.98
C GLY A 11 -2.67 11.71 -3.46
N ILE A 12 -3.85 11.55 -2.85
CA ILE A 12 -4.60 12.61 -2.17
C ILE A 12 -4.23 12.76 -0.70
N SER A 13 -3.35 11.91 -0.20
CA SER A 13 -2.76 11.97 1.14
C SER A 13 -1.27 11.58 1.08
N PRO A 14 -0.49 11.93 2.10
CA PRO A 14 0.89 11.46 2.19
C PRO A 14 0.96 9.93 2.22
N LEU A 15 1.95 9.36 1.56
CA LEU A 15 2.19 7.92 1.53
C LEU A 15 3.32 7.57 2.49
N SER A 16 3.01 6.78 3.52
CA SER A 16 3.98 6.30 4.49
C SER A 16 4.35 4.84 4.24
N PHE A 17 5.62 4.51 4.43
CA PHE A 17 6.12 3.16 4.24
C PHE A 17 6.50 2.51 5.58
N SER A 18 6.16 1.23 5.71
CA SER A 18 6.45 0.43 6.90
C SER A 18 6.85 -1.00 6.51
N ARG A 19 7.71 -1.13 5.51
CA ARG A 19 8.26 -2.45 5.14
C ARG A 19 8.94 -3.05 6.35
N HIS A 20 8.62 -4.31 6.63
CA HIS A 20 9.40 -5.10 7.57
C HIS A 20 10.74 -5.43 6.92
N TYR A 21 11.83 -5.04 7.58
CA TYR A 21 13.18 -5.45 7.19
C TYR A 21 13.76 -6.24 8.35
N THR A 22 14.18 -7.43 8.07
CA THR A 22 14.69 -8.32 9.10
C THR A 22 16.17 -8.14 9.13
N ASP A 23 16.99 -7.80 8.94
CA ASP A 23 18.20 -8.48 9.19
C ASP A 23 19.50 -7.98 8.81
N SER A 24 19.53 -6.96 8.15
CA SER A 24 20.85 -6.67 7.60
C SER A 24 21.63 -5.59 8.33
N VAL A 25 21.00 -4.96 9.29
CA VAL A 25 21.66 -3.85 9.99
C VAL A 25 21.76 -4.17 11.49
N GLU A 26 22.83 -4.84 11.86
CA GLU A 26 23.12 -5.06 13.26
C GLU A 26 23.26 -3.74 14.03
N LYS A 27 22.76 -3.76 15.26
CA LYS A 27 22.93 -2.64 16.16
C LYS A 27 24.40 -2.50 16.55
N LEU A 28 24.95 -1.31 16.40
CA LEU A 28 26.35 -1.04 16.77
C LEU A 28 26.53 -1.12 18.29
N PRO A 29 27.73 -1.51 18.76
CA PRO A 29 28.03 -1.50 20.20
C PRO A 29 27.75 -0.13 20.81
N LYS A 30 26.98 -0.11 21.91
CA LYS A 30 26.57 1.10 22.64
C LYS A 30 25.66 2.07 21.86
N GLU A 31 25.15 1.68 20.69
CA GLU A 31 24.21 2.49 19.93
C GLU A 31 22.88 2.62 20.69
N SER A 32 22.37 3.86 20.81
CA SER A 32 21.04 4.06 21.38
C SER A 32 19.93 3.59 20.42
N ALA A 33 18.72 3.36 20.92
CA ALA A 33 17.59 3.01 20.06
C ALA A 33 17.25 4.12 19.06
N LYS A 34 17.46 5.38 19.43
CA LYS A 34 17.24 6.54 18.57
C LYS A 34 18.27 6.62 17.45
N ASP A 35 19.54 6.38 17.76
CA ASP A 35 20.62 6.43 16.76
C ASP A 35 20.46 5.30 15.74
N TYR A 36 20.14 4.08 16.23
CA TYR A 36 19.78 2.96 15.35
C TYR A 36 18.63 3.31 14.41
N GLU A 37 17.54 3.86 14.94
CA GLU A 37 16.39 4.29 14.15
C GLU A 37 16.78 5.37 13.13
N SER A 38 17.57 6.37 13.54
CA SER A 38 18.05 7.46 12.67
C SER A 38 18.83 6.95 11.46
N ARG A 39 19.56 5.85 11.64
CA ARG A 39 20.40 5.24 10.60
C ARG A 39 19.64 4.27 9.69
N THR A 40 18.55 3.67 10.18
CA THR A 40 17.92 2.52 9.52
C THR A 40 16.52 2.77 8.97
N TRP A 41 15.88 3.88 9.28
CA TRP A 41 14.49 4.15 8.93
C TRP A 41 14.20 4.05 7.42
N ARG A 42 15.18 4.39 6.55
CA ARG A 42 15.02 4.28 5.09
C ARG A 42 14.86 2.84 4.59
N ASN A 43 15.30 1.84 5.37
CA ASN A 43 15.11 0.43 5.03
C ASN A 43 13.64 0.01 5.02
N ARG A 44 12.73 0.87 5.53
CA ARG A 44 11.27 0.68 5.42
C ARG A 44 10.72 0.99 4.04
N LEU A 45 11.50 1.59 3.15
CA LEU A 45 11.10 1.80 1.77
C LEU A 45 11.19 0.50 0.96
N HIS A 46 10.34 0.40 -0.05
CA HIS A 46 10.55 -0.50 -1.16
C HIS A 46 11.28 0.28 -2.24
N VAL A 47 12.46 -0.15 -2.63
CA VAL A 47 13.34 0.53 -3.58
C VAL A 47 13.77 -0.46 -4.64
N ASN A 48 13.71 -0.07 -5.92
CA ASN A 48 14.21 -0.86 -7.03
C ASN A 48 15.73 -0.66 -7.24
N ASP A 49 16.30 -1.38 -8.17
CA ASP A 49 17.73 -1.34 -8.46
C ASP A 49 18.23 0.04 -8.94
N ASP A 50 17.34 0.84 -9.52
CA ASP A 50 17.62 2.21 -9.97
C ASP A 50 17.49 3.27 -8.85
N GLY A 51 17.15 2.85 -7.63
CA GLY A 51 16.97 3.72 -6.47
C GLY A 51 15.61 4.40 -6.37
N PHE A 52 14.65 4.08 -7.24
CA PHE A 52 13.29 4.62 -7.16
C PHE A 52 12.43 3.87 -6.15
N VAL A 53 11.60 4.62 -5.43
CA VAL A 53 10.62 4.05 -4.51
C VAL A 53 9.47 3.44 -5.31
N PHE A 54 8.95 2.31 -4.84
CA PHE A 54 7.80 1.68 -5.45
C PHE A 54 6.76 1.20 -4.44
N ILE A 55 5.52 1.07 -4.88
CA ILE A 55 4.45 0.43 -4.13
C ILE A 55 4.36 -1.03 -4.62
N PRO A 56 4.45 -2.02 -3.72
CA PRO A 56 4.41 -3.43 -4.13
C PRO A 56 3.04 -3.82 -4.70
N PRO A 57 2.99 -4.73 -5.69
CA PRO A 57 1.74 -5.13 -6.37
C PRO A 57 0.68 -5.67 -5.41
N MET A 58 1.11 -6.37 -4.35
CA MET A 58 0.20 -6.91 -3.34
C MET A 58 -0.57 -5.84 -2.55
N ALA A 59 -0.07 -4.60 -2.47
CA ALA A 59 -0.81 -3.51 -1.83
C ALA A 59 -2.13 -3.23 -2.58
N PHE A 60 -2.07 -3.15 -3.91
CA PHE A 60 -3.25 -2.94 -4.76
C PHE A 60 -4.16 -4.16 -4.79
N LYS A 61 -3.57 -5.35 -4.90
CA LYS A 61 -4.33 -6.60 -4.86
C LYS A 61 -5.14 -6.73 -3.56
N ASN A 62 -4.51 -6.45 -2.44
CA ASN A 62 -5.16 -6.51 -1.14
C ASN A 62 -6.23 -5.41 -0.99
N ALA A 63 -5.95 -4.18 -1.42
CA ALA A 63 -6.92 -3.09 -1.39
C ALA A 63 -8.18 -3.42 -2.20
N LEU A 64 -8.02 -3.97 -3.42
CA LEU A 64 -9.14 -4.40 -4.25
C LEU A 64 -9.94 -5.56 -3.61
N SER A 65 -9.27 -6.50 -2.99
CA SER A 65 -9.95 -7.61 -2.30
C SER A 65 -10.71 -7.12 -1.06
N GLU A 66 -10.15 -6.19 -0.31
CA GLU A 66 -10.80 -5.62 0.88
C GLU A 66 -11.99 -4.75 0.53
N ILE A 67 -11.87 -3.88 -0.48
CA ILE A 67 -13.01 -3.05 -0.90
C ILE A 67 -14.16 -3.91 -1.43
N ALA A 68 -13.86 -4.99 -2.14
CA ALA A 68 -14.89 -5.89 -2.61
C ALA A 68 -15.65 -6.59 -1.47
N LYS A 69 -14.98 -6.88 -0.36
CA LYS A 69 -15.62 -7.36 0.89
C LYS A 69 -16.47 -6.27 1.53
N TYR A 70 -15.94 -5.06 1.62
CA TYR A 70 -16.62 -3.94 2.26
C TYR A 70 -17.89 -3.55 1.53
N LEU A 71 -17.82 -3.36 0.21
CA LEU A 71 -18.96 -2.97 -0.61
C LEU A 71 -19.99 -4.09 -0.75
N SER A 72 -19.57 -5.35 -0.78
CA SER A 72 -20.42 -6.53 -0.95
C SER A 72 -21.44 -6.40 -2.09
N VAL A 73 -21.01 -5.79 -3.22
CA VAL A 73 -21.87 -5.55 -4.38
C VAL A 73 -22.37 -6.87 -4.93
N GLN A 74 -23.70 -7.00 -5.08
CA GLN A 74 -24.34 -8.20 -5.62
C GLN A 74 -24.20 -8.29 -7.14
N ILE A 75 -24.03 -9.50 -7.65
CA ILE A 75 -23.99 -9.77 -9.08
C ILE A 75 -25.41 -9.83 -9.63
N PRO A 76 -25.78 -8.99 -10.60
CA PRO A 76 -27.10 -9.00 -11.20
C PRO A 76 -27.49 -10.40 -11.71
N GLY A 77 -28.69 -10.85 -11.35
CA GLY A 77 -29.20 -12.14 -11.79
C GLY A 77 -28.63 -13.38 -11.09
N LYS A 78 -27.73 -13.20 -10.09
CA LYS A 78 -27.13 -14.34 -9.34
C LYS A 78 -27.55 -14.39 -7.86
N GLY A 79 -28.75 -13.95 -7.54
CA GLY A 79 -29.28 -13.97 -6.17
C GLY A 79 -28.43 -13.19 -5.20
N LYS A 80 -27.97 -13.82 -4.11
CA LYS A 80 -27.13 -13.19 -3.08
C LYS A 80 -25.62 -13.24 -3.37
N ALA A 81 -25.20 -13.74 -4.53
CA ALA A 81 -23.79 -13.80 -4.86
C ALA A 81 -23.20 -12.39 -5.04
N THR A 82 -22.01 -12.17 -4.49
CA THR A 82 -21.29 -10.88 -4.55
C THR A 82 -20.02 -11.01 -5.35
N TYR A 83 -19.47 -9.88 -5.78
CA TYR A 83 -18.19 -9.82 -6.49
C TYR A 83 -16.97 -10.16 -5.63
N THR A 84 -17.11 -10.33 -4.31
CA THR A 84 -16.00 -10.53 -3.38
C THR A 84 -15.02 -11.62 -3.83
N LYS A 85 -15.53 -12.85 -4.07
CA LYS A 85 -14.68 -13.98 -4.51
C LYS A 85 -14.05 -13.76 -5.88
N HIS A 86 -14.74 -13.04 -6.76
CA HIS A 86 -14.26 -12.70 -8.09
C HIS A 86 -13.09 -11.74 -8.03
N PHE A 87 -13.12 -10.73 -7.14
CA PHE A 87 -11.98 -9.83 -6.90
C PHE A 87 -10.83 -10.53 -6.19
N GLU A 88 -11.10 -11.45 -5.27
CA GLU A 88 -10.08 -12.22 -4.57
C GLU A 88 -9.27 -13.14 -5.51
N ALA A 89 -9.92 -13.80 -6.46
CA ALA A 89 -9.28 -14.79 -7.33
C ALA A 89 -9.07 -14.29 -8.78
N GLY A 90 -9.88 -13.34 -9.24
CA GLY A 90 -9.99 -12.97 -10.65
C GLY A 90 -9.14 -11.77 -11.08
N ILE A 91 -8.32 -11.21 -10.20
CA ILE A 91 -7.44 -10.07 -10.50
C ILE A 91 -6.01 -10.40 -10.09
N LEU A 92 -5.07 -10.12 -10.99
CA LEU A 92 -3.64 -10.16 -10.72
C LEU A 92 -3.03 -8.77 -10.93
N VAL A 93 -2.24 -8.33 -9.97
CA VAL A 93 -1.34 -7.18 -10.11
C VAL A 93 0.06 -7.74 -9.98
N VAL A 94 0.85 -7.67 -11.03
CA VAL A 94 2.17 -8.32 -11.11
C VAL A 94 3.28 -7.29 -10.91
N ASP A 95 3.15 -6.15 -11.57
CA ASP A 95 4.19 -5.15 -11.59
C ASP A 95 4.07 -4.16 -10.43
N PRO A 96 5.19 -3.76 -9.83
CA PRO A 96 5.22 -2.71 -8.83
C PRO A 96 4.89 -1.35 -9.47
N VAL A 97 4.25 -0.48 -8.72
CA VAL A 97 4.03 0.91 -9.14
C VAL A 97 5.26 1.73 -8.77
N ILE A 98 6.06 2.07 -9.76
CA ILE A 98 7.26 2.89 -9.59
C ILE A 98 6.82 4.36 -9.40
N LEU A 99 7.28 4.98 -8.33
CA LEU A 99 7.03 6.39 -8.05
C LEU A 99 8.20 7.24 -8.58
N PRO A 100 7.95 8.45 -9.07
CA PRO A 100 8.99 9.35 -9.58
C PRO A 100 9.79 10.01 -8.44
N VAL A 101 10.13 9.24 -7.41
CA VAL A 101 10.83 9.71 -6.20
C VAL A 101 11.96 8.74 -5.88
N LYS A 102 13.17 9.25 -5.69
CA LYS A 102 14.29 8.44 -5.24
C LYS A 102 14.30 8.28 -3.72
N ALA A 103 14.83 7.17 -3.25
CA ALA A 103 14.89 6.85 -1.82
C ALA A 103 15.68 7.90 -1.01
N GLU A 104 16.70 8.53 -1.61
CA GLU A 104 17.49 9.58 -1.00
C GLU A 104 16.71 10.88 -0.75
N ASP A 105 15.70 11.18 -1.60
CA ASP A 105 14.88 12.38 -1.51
C ASP A 105 13.70 12.22 -0.52
N VAL A 106 13.41 11.00 -0.09
CA VAL A 106 12.31 10.74 0.85
C VAL A 106 12.64 11.29 2.22
N LYS A 107 11.67 11.98 2.82
CA LYS A 107 11.78 12.53 4.18
C LYS A 107 11.27 11.54 5.22
N GLY A 108 11.87 11.58 6.41
CA GLY A 108 11.44 10.79 7.56
C GLY A 108 10.55 11.60 8.49
N GLU A 109 9.45 11.02 8.93
CA GLU A 109 8.59 11.59 9.94
C GLU A 109 8.73 10.81 11.26
N TRP A 110 9.04 11.51 12.34
CA TRP A 110 9.22 10.91 13.64
C TRP A 110 7.89 10.85 14.39
N LEU A 111 7.51 9.65 14.77
CA LEU A 111 6.30 9.38 15.53
C LEU A 111 6.62 8.66 16.84
N PHE A 112 5.80 8.93 17.85
CA PHE A 112 5.86 8.26 19.15
C PHE A 112 4.77 7.19 19.19
N VAL A 113 5.16 5.95 18.94
CA VAL A 113 4.25 4.82 18.72
C VAL A 113 4.36 3.78 19.85
N PRO A 114 3.30 2.96 20.10
CA PRO A 114 3.38 1.88 21.06
C PRO A 114 4.50 0.89 20.72
N ALA A 115 5.29 0.50 21.70
CA ALA A 115 6.44 -0.39 21.52
C ALA A 115 6.03 -1.78 20.99
N SER A 116 4.88 -2.28 21.40
CA SER A 116 4.32 -3.57 20.99
C SER A 116 3.53 -3.50 19.67
N GLY A 117 3.33 -2.31 19.11
CA GLY A 117 2.43 -2.08 17.96
C GLY A 117 0.93 -2.14 18.32
N LYS A 118 0.59 -2.46 19.57
CA LYS A 118 -0.82 -2.52 20.02
C LYS A 118 -1.28 -1.18 20.56
N ARG A 119 -2.46 -0.75 20.14
CA ARG A 119 -3.08 0.48 20.64
C ARG A 119 -3.41 0.31 22.13
N GLY A 120 -3.02 1.28 22.96
CA GLY A 120 -3.27 1.25 24.42
C GLY A 120 -2.13 0.66 25.24
N ASP A 121 -1.05 0.16 24.65
CA ASP A 121 0.15 -0.22 25.36
C ASP A 121 0.85 1.05 25.92
N GLY A 122 1.13 1.04 27.22
CA GLY A 122 1.70 2.19 27.93
C GLY A 122 3.13 2.54 27.54
N LYS A 123 3.92 1.57 27.02
CA LYS A 123 5.29 1.79 26.61
C LYS A 123 5.33 2.30 25.17
N ARG A 124 5.90 3.49 24.99
CA ARG A 124 6.05 4.10 23.65
C ARG A 124 7.51 4.26 23.27
N VAL A 125 7.77 4.20 21.97
CA VAL A 125 9.10 4.39 21.37
C VAL A 125 9.02 5.37 20.21
N SER A 126 10.10 6.11 20.01
CA SER A 126 10.23 6.97 18.85
C SER A 126 10.61 6.14 17.63
N LYS A 127 9.84 6.28 16.56
CA LYS A 127 10.07 5.62 15.26
C LYS A 127 10.03 6.64 14.14
N CYS A 128 10.89 6.44 13.14
CA CYS A 128 10.92 7.28 11.96
C CYS A 128 10.32 6.50 10.77
N PHE A 129 9.31 7.06 10.14
CA PHE A 129 8.68 6.47 8.96
C PHE A 129 9.01 7.28 7.72
N PRO A 130 9.42 6.63 6.61
CA PRO A 130 9.55 7.31 5.33
C PRO A 130 8.18 7.80 4.85
N VAL A 131 8.10 9.06 4.44
CA VAL A 131 6.85 9.68 3.98
C VAL A 131 7.09 10.40 2.66
N ILE A 132 6.27 10.10 1.68
CA ILE A 132 6.17 10.85 0.42
C ILE A 132 4.99 11.80 0.55
N PRO A 133 5.18 13.10 0.27
CA PRO A 133 4.09 14.08 0.39
C PRO A 133 2.99 13.83 -0.64
N ILE A 134 1.84 14.45 -0.43
CA ILE A 134 0.69 14.44 -1.34
C ILE A 134 1.09 14.84 -2.77
N GLY A 135 0.40 14.31 -3.78
CA GLY A 135 0.67 14.57 -5.19
C GLY A 135 1.61 13.55 -5.85
N TRP A 136 1.96 12.48 -5.14
CA TRP A 136 2.63 11.34 -5.78
C TRP A 136 1.67 10.65 -6.77
N SER A 137 2.21 10.13 -7.86
CA SER A 137 1.42 9.46 -8.90
C SER A 137 2.12 8.23 -9.43
N GLY A 138 1.33 7.35 -10.06
CA GLY A 138 1.85 6.14 -10.67
C GLY A 138 0.81 5.44 -11.52
N ILE A 139 1.21 4.37 -12.21
CA ILE A 139 0.33 3.56 -13.05
C ILE A 139 0.23 2.16 -12.47
N VAL A 140 -0.99 1.73 -12.18
CA VAL A 140 -1.30 0.35 -11.78
C VAL A 140 -1.71 -0.44 -13.01
N GLU A 141 -1.07 -1.57 -13.25
CA GLU A 141 -1.46 -2.54 -14.28
C GLU A 141 -2.11 -3.76 -13.62
N ALA A 142 -3.38 -3.99 -13.91
CA ALA A 142 -4.15 -5.11 -13.38
C ALA A 142 -4.63 -6.03 -14.50
N HIS A 143 -4.32 -7.32 -14.37
CA HIS A 143 -4.84 -8.36 -15.24
C HIS A 143 -6.15 -8.91 -14.68
N ILE A 144 -7.24 -8.68 -15.39
CA ILE A 144 -8.57 -9.16 -15.03
C ILE A 144 -8.80 -10.48 -15.77
N ILE A 145 -8.70 -11.60 -15.04
CA ILE A 145 -8.88 -12.95 -15.57
C ILE A 145 -10.33 -13.44 -15.48
N ASP A 146 -11.08 -12.92 -14.54
CA ASP A 146 -12.48 -13.28 -14.35
C ASP A 146 -13.38 -12.38 -15.21
N SER A 147 -14.09 -12.99 -16.16
CA SER A 147 -15.00 -12.30 -17.09
C SER A 147 -16.26 -11.74 -16.41
N THR A 148 -16.57 -12.17 -15.18
CA THR A 148 -17.68 -11.62 -14.39
C THR A 148 -17.41 -10.18 -13.96
N ILE A 149 -16.13 -9.81 -13.84
CA ILE A 149 -15.72 -8.44 -13.54
C ILE A 149 -15.79 -7.63 -14.83
N THR A 150 -16.80 -6.78 -14.93
CA THR A 150 -16.92 -5.82 -16.03
C THR A 150 -16.02 -4.61 -15.79
N ARG A 151 -15.81 -3.79 -16.82
CA ARG A 151 -15.06 -2.55 -16.72
C ARG A 151 -15.63 -1.63 -15.64
N ASP A 152 -16.93 -1.40 -15.65
CA ASP A 152 -17.58 -0.47 -14.72
C ASP A 152 -17.44 -0.94 -13.27
N ILE A 153 -17.60 -2.24 -13.03
CA ILE A 153 -17.40 -2.85 -11.70
C ILE A 153 -15.94 -2.71 -11.24
N PHE A 154 -14.97 -2.92 -12.14
CA PHE A 154 -13.56 -2.75 -11.82
C PHE A 154 -13.24 -1.28 -11.49
N GLU A 155 -13.67 -0.33 -12.33
CA GLU A 155 -13.45 1.11 -12.13
C GLU A 155 -14.10 1.58 -10.82
N GLN A 156 -15.32 1.15 -10.52
CA GLN A 156 -15.99 1.45 -9.26
C GLN A 156 -15.15 0.97 -8.07
N HIS A 157 -14.73 -0.29 -8.07
CA HIS A 157 -13.96 -0.84 -6.95
C HIS A 157 -12.57 -0.19 -6.81
N MET A 158 -11.90 0.15 -7.92
CA MET A 158 -10.64 0.89 -7.87
C MET A 158 -10.80 2.26 -7.22
N ARG A 159 -11.83 3.02 -7.60
CA ARG A 159 -12.13 4.33 -7.03
C ARG A 159 -12.45 4.24 -5.54
N GLU A 160 -13.33 3.33 -5.17
CA GLU A 160 -13.70 3.12 -3.78
C GLU A 160 -12.53 2.58 -2.93
N ALA A 161 -11.67 1.74 -3.52
CA ALA A 161 -10.45 1.29 -2.86
C ALA A 161 -9.53 2.46 -2.51
N GLY A 162 -9.35 3.41 -3.42
CA GLY A 162 -8.59 4.63 -3.18
C GLY A 162 -9.17 5.47 -2.05
N SER A 163 -10.51 5.62 -2.03
CA SER A 163 -11.19 6.47 -1.06
C SER A 163 -11.28 5.86 0.34
N PHE A 164 -11.53 4.55 0.47
CA PHE A 164 -11.85 3.93 1.76
C PHE A 164 -10.75 3.04 2.32
N ILE A 165 -10.03 2.35 1.48
CA ILE A 165 -9.02 1.38 1.93
C ILE A 165 -7.64 2.03 1.89
N GLY A 166 -7.31 2.67 0.77
CA GLY A 166 -5.98 3.24 0.54
C GLY A 166 -4.88 2.22 0.79
N GLY A 167 -3.70 2.66 1.02
CA GLY A 167 -2.77 1.82 1.74
C GLY A 167 -3.15 1.89 3.22
N LYS A 168 -3.46 0.79 3.89
CA LYS A 168 -3.61 0.75 5.36
C LYS A 168 -2.28 1.11 6.03
N THR A 169 -1.87 2.33 5.78
CA THR A 169 -0.78 2.98 6.48
C THR A 169 -1.35 3.72 7.68
N ALA A 170 -0.52 4.16 8.59
CA ALA A 170 -0.95 4.92 9.77
C ALA A 170 -1.74 6.20 9.44
N TYR A 171 -1.90 6.54 8.17
CA TYR A 171 -2.47 7.80 7.67
C TYR A 171 -3.73 7.65 6.79
N GLY A 172 -4.33 6.47 6.70
CA GLY A 172 -5.59 6.27 5.98
C GLY A 172 -5.46 6.11 4.46
N PRO A 173 -6.53 6.35 3.69
CA PRO A 173 -6.55 6.14 2.24
C PRO A 173 -5.54 7.01 1.53
N ALA A 174 -4.76 6.40 0.66
CA ALA A 174 -3.59 7.01 0.09
C ALA A 174 -3.69 7.32 -1.42
N PHE A 175 -4.72 6.86 -2.13
CA PHE A 175 -4.83 7.08 -3.58
C PHE A 175 -6.28 7.20 -4.05
N TYR A 176 -6.44 7.87 -5.17
CA TYR A 176 -7.72 8.11 -5.83
C TYR A 176 -7.65 7.72 -7.31
#